data_629b5615d13bebe466e774e433bc7679
#
_entry.id   629b5615d13bebe466e774e433bc7679
#
_cell.length_a   1.000
_cell.length_b   1.000
_cell.length_c   1.000
_cell.angle_alpha   90.00
_cell.angle_beta   90.00
_cell.angle_gamma   90.00
#
_symmetry.space_group_name_H-M   'P 1'
#
loop_
_entity.id
_entity.type
_entity.pdbx_description
1 polymer ?
#
loop_
_entity_poly.entity_id
_entity_poly.type
_entity_poly.pdbx_seq_one_letter_code
_entity_poly.pdbx_strand_id
1 'polypeptide(L)' 'VSDQQLNNLIKMLDQIIANNLHQGDDDKVADVAADHLHKFWARSMKQQIITYANESPAELSALARSTIAKLKAVPE' A
#
# COMPACT_ATOMS: atom_id res chain seq x y z
N VAL A 1 -15.94 -4.08 13.23
CA VAL A 1 -15.84 -4.92 12.11
C VAL A 1 -14.62 -4.58 11.26
N SER A 2 -14.35 -5.39 10.28
CA SER A 2 -13.16 -5.30 9.46
C SER A 2 -12.96 -3.93 8.79
N ASP A 3 -14.01 -3.17 8.58
CA ASP A 3 -13.94 -1.90 7.86
C ASP A 3 -13.07 -0.87 8.59
N GLN A 4 -13.13 -0.81 9.90
CA GLN A 4 -12.33 0.16 10.64
C GLN A 4 -10.84 -0.18 10.56
N GLN A 5 -10.49 -1.45 10.66
CA GLN A 5 -9.10 -1.87 10.51
C GLN A 5 -8.60 -1.58 9.10
N LEU A 6 -9.42 -1.87 8.09
CA LEU A 6 -9.06 -1.60 6.71
C LEU A 6 -8.86 -0.11 6.48
N ASN A 7 -9.74 0.73 7.01
CA ASN A 7 -9.58 2.18 6.90
C ASN A 7 -8.28 2.65 7.53
N ASN A 8 -7.90 2.06 8.66
CA ASN A 8 -6.63 2.38 9.30
C ASN A 8 -5.44 1.98 8.41
N LEU A 9 -5.52 0.82 7.76
CA LEU A 9 -4.46 0.39 6.85
C LEU A 9 -4.33 1.34 5.66
N ILE A 10 -5.45 1.79 5.11
CA ILE A 10 -5.44 2.74 4.00
C ILE A 10 -4.80 4.06 4.43
N LYS A 11 -5.18 4.56 5.62
CA LYS A 11 -4.58 5.80 6.15
C LYS A 11 -3.07 5.65 6.35
N MET A 12 -2.65 4.51 6.88
CA MET A 12 -1.23 4.24 7.08
C MET A 12 -0.49 4.20 5.76
N LEU A 13 -1.08 3.55 4.76
CA LEU A 13 -0.49 3.50 3.42
C LEU A 13 -0.35 4.89 2.83
N ASP A 14 -1.41 5.69 2.90
CA ASP A 14 -1.37 7.07 2.38
C ASP A 14 -0.32 7.91 3.11
N GLN A 15 -0.17 7.72 4.41
CA GLN A 15 0.82 8.42 5.20
C GLN A 15 2.23 8.03 4.76
N ILE A 16 2.47 6.75 4.54
CA ILE A 16 3.77 6.26 4.08
C ILE A 16 4.10 6.87 2.71
N ILE A 17 3.13 6.88 1.81
CA ILE A 17 3.30 7.47 0.48
C ILE A 17 3.60 8.96 0.61
N ALA A 18 2.82 9.68 1.40
CA ALA A 18 3.00 11.13 1.58
C ALA A 18 4.39 11.45 2.13
N ASN A 19 4.88 10.64 3.06
CA ASN A 19 6.20 10.85 3.65
C ASN A 19 7.33 10.55 2.68
N ASN A 20 7.07 9.87 1.58
CA ASN A 20 8.09 9.48 0.62
C ASN A 20 7.96 10.17 -0.74
N LEU A 21 7.07 11.16 -0.87
CA LEU A 21 6.88 11.85 -2.14
C LEU A 21 8.16 12.52 -2.65
N HIS A 22 9.05 12.89 -1.75
CA HIS A 22 10.32 13.52 -2.09
C HIS A 22 11.37 12.55 -2.64
N GLN A 23 11.08 11.24 -2.63
CA GLN A 23 12.07 10.23 -3.05
C GLN A 23 12.33 10.20 -4.56
N GLY A 24 11.41 10.78 -5.34
CA GLY A 24 11.56 10.79 -6.79
C GLY A 24 10.21 10.85 -7.48
N ASP A 25 10.12 10.21 -8.66
CA ASP A 25 8.85 10.14 -9.38
C ASP A 25 7.92 9.12 -8.72
N ASP A 26 6.71 9.01 -9.27
CA ASP A 26 5.68 8.13 -8.70
C ASP A 26 6.13 6.68 -8.62
N ASP A 27 6.85 6.22 -9.64
CA ASP A 27 7.33 4.84 -9.65
C ASP A 27 8.32 4.59 -8.51
N LYS A 28 9.22 5.53 -8.29
CA LYS A 28 10.18 5.44 -7.19
C LYS A 28 9.50 5.49 -5.84
N VAL A 29 8.53 6.38 -5.67
CA VAL A 29 7.76 6.49 -4.43
C VAL A 29 7.04 5.18 -4.15
N ALA A 30 6.42 4.59 -5.18
CA ALA A 30 5.73 3.31 -5.03
C ALA A 30 6.69 2.19 -4.64
N ASP A 31 7.89 2.17 -5.21
CA ASP A 31 8.91 1.19 -4.84
C ASP A 31 9.30 1.29 -3.37
N VAL A 32 9.57 2.51 -2.90
CA VAL A 32 9.96 2.74 -1.51
C VAL A 32 8.84 2.36 -0.57
N ALA A 33 7.61 2.77 -0.89
CA ALA A 33 6.45 2.46 -0.05
C ALA A 33 6.19 0.95 0.00
N ALA A 34 6.27 0.27 -1.14
CA ALA A 34 6.06 -1.18 -1.19
C ALA A 34 7.12 -1.92 -0.38
N ASP A 35 8.37 -1.48 -0.46
CA ASP A 35 9.45 -2.06 0.33
C ASP A 35 9.19 -1.88 1.82
N HIS A 36 8.71 -0.71 2.22
CA HIS A 36 8.35 -0.46 3.62
C HIS A 36 7.26 -1.42 4.10
N LEU A 37 6.20 -1.58 3.31
CA LEU A 37 5.12 -2.51 3.66
C LEU A 37 5.63 -3.94 3.75
N HIS A 38 6.47 -4.34 2.79
CA HIS A 38 7.00 -5.69 2.77
C HIS A 38 7.80 -6.00 4.04
N LYS A 39 8.59 -5.03 4.51
CA LYS A 39 9.48 -5.23 5.65
C LYS A 39 8.78 -5.10 7.00
N PHE A 40 7.81 -4.20 7.10
CA PHE A 40 7.30 -3.80 8.42
C PHE A 40 5.85 -4.19 8.68
N TRP A 41 5.05 -4.45 7.64
CA TRP A 41 3.66 -4.85 7.86
C TRP A 41 3.56 -6.36 8.05
N ALA A 42 2.67 -6.78 8.97
CA ALA A 42 2.37 -8.19 9.17
C ALA A 42 1.73 -8.75 7.89
N ARG A 43 1.90 -10.05 7.69
CA ARG A 43 1.38 -10.73 6.50
C ARG A 43 -0.13 -10.51 6.33
N SER A 44 -0.89 -10.60 7.44
CA SER A 44 -2.34 -10.40 7.38
C SER A 44 -2.70 -8.99 6.94
N MET A 45 -1.94 -7.98 7.37
CA MET A 45 -2.17 -6.60 6.97
C MET A 45 -1.93 -6.43 5.46
N LYS A 46 -0.86 -7.02 4.96
CA LYS A 46 -0.55 -6.96 3.53
C LYS A 46 -1.64 -7.62 2.71
N GLN A 47 -2.11 -8.79 3.15
CA GLN A 47 -3.17 -9.50 2.43
C GLN A 47 -4.48 -8.72 2.42
N GLN A 48 -4.82 -8.08 3.53
CA GLN A 48 -6.03 -7.27 3.59
C GLN A 48 -6.01 -6.13 2.59
N ILE A 49 -4.90 -5.41 2.51
CA ILE A 49 -4.82 -4.25 1.60
C ILE A 49 -4.78 -4.72 0.14
N ILE A 50 -4.15 -5.85 -0.15
CA ILE A 50 -4.11 -6.42 -1.50
C ILE A 50 -5.52 -6.84 -1.92
N THR A 51 -6.25 -7.52 -1.05
CA THR A 51 -7.63 -7.95 -1.33
C THR A 51 -8.51 -6.74 -1.60
N TYR A 52 -8.39 -5.71 -0.78
CA TYR A 52 -9.18 -4.50 -0.95
C TYR A 52 -8.88 -3.83 -2.29
N ALA A 53 -7.61 -3.79 -2.69
CA ALA A 53 -7.22 -3.19 -3.96
C ALA A 53 -7.80 -3.96 -5.14
N ASN A 54 -7.94 -5.28 -5.02
CA ASN A 54 -8.53 -6.10 -6.08
C ASN A 54 -10.04 -5.88 -6.18
N GLU A 55 -10.70 -5.64 -5.06
CA GLU A 55 -12.16 -5.51 -5.01
C GLU A 55 -12.64 -4.09 -5.27
N SER A 56 -11.86 -3.11 -4.82
CA SER A 56 -12.29 -1.71 -4.88
C SER A 56 -11.13 -0.79 -5.28
N PRO A 57 -10.51 -1.03 -6.45
CA PRO A 57 -9.33 -0.24 -6.84
C PRO A 57 -9.65 1.25 -7.01
N ALA A 58 -10.90 1.59 -7.36
CA ALA A 58 -11.29 2.98 -7.56
C ALA A 58 -11.26 3.80 -6.26
N GLU A 59 -11.29 3.12 -5.11
CA GLU A 59 -11.25 3.80 -3.81
C GLU A 59 -9.83 4.19 -3.39
N LEU A 60 -8.83 3.75 -4.11
CA LEU A 60 -7.43 4.02 -3.82
C LEU A 60 -6.86 5.01 -4.82
N SER A 61 -5.92 5.83 -4.37
CA SER A 61 -5.20 6.72 -5.28
C SER A 61 -4.38 5.91 -6.29
N ALA A 62 -4.01 6.53 -7.40
CA ALA A 62 -3.18 5.87 -8.40
C ALA A 62 -1.86 5.40 -7.79
N LEU A 63 -1.26 6.22 -6.93
CA LEU A 63 -0.01 5.90 -6.30
C LEU A 63 -0.15 4.74 -5.31
N ALA A 64 -1.27 4.70 -4.58
CA ALA A 64 -1.56 3.59 -3.68
C ALA A 64 -1.73 2.28 -4.47
N ARG A 65 -2.42 2.33 -5.59
CA ARG A 65 -2.57 1.15 -6.45
C ARG A 65 -1.23 0.65 -6.97
N SER A 66 -0.36 1.57 -7.40
CA SER A 66 0.98 1.21 -7.87
C SER A 66 1.80 0.57 -6.76
N THR A 67 1.71 1.11 -5.56
CA THR A 67 2.42 0.56 -4.39
C THR A 67 1.96 -0.87 -4.11
N ILE A 68 0.65 -1.10 -4.13
CA ILE A 68 0.10 -2.44 -3.86
C ILE A 68 0.47 -3.41 -4.96
N ALA A 69 0.48 -2.97 -6.22
CA ALA A 69 0.89 -3.82 -7.33
C ALA A 69 2.34 -4.28 -7.15
N LYS A 70 3.22 -3.39 -6.74
CA LYS A 70 4.62 -3.73 -6.48
C LYS A 70 4.76 -4.66 -5.28
N LEU A 71 3.94 -4.44 -4.25
CA LEU A 71 3.92 -5.30 -3.07
C LEU A 71 3.53 -6.73 -3.43
N LYS A 72 2.55 -6.90 -4.31
CA LYS A 72 2.10 -8.21 -4.77
C LYS A 72 3.20 -8.97 -5.52
N ALA A 73 4.09 -8.24 -6.18
CA ALA A 73 5.16 -8.84 -6.97
C ALA A 73 6.32 -9.33 -6.11
N VAL A 74 6.39 -8.92 -4.85
CA VAL A 74 7.47 -9.32 -3.95
C VAL A 74 7.14 -10.66 -3.32
N PRO A 75 8.01 -11.67 -3.41
CA PRO A 75 7.77 -12.96 -2.75
C PRO A 75 7.75 -12.80 -1.23
N GLU A 76 6.85 -13.53 -0.60
CA GLU A 76 6.77 -13.49 0.87
C GLU A 76 7.68 -14.49 1.54
#